data_66a836d8af1f85130d2778653051fe33
#
_entry.id   66a836d8af1f85130d2778653051fe33
#
_cell.length_a   1.000
_cell.length_b   1.000
_cell.length_c   1.000
_cell.angle_alpha   90.00
_cell.angle_beta   90.00
_cell.angle_gamma   90.00
#
_symmetry.space_group_name_H-M   'P 1'
#
loop_
_entity.id
_entity.type
_entity.pdbx_description
1 polymer ?
#
loop_
_entity_poly.entity_id
_entity_poly.type
_entity_poly.pdbx_seq_one_letter_code
_entity_poly.pdbx_strand_id
1 'polypeptide(L)'
;MKHLNNYITEYIIKKKLDKPIYSGTPILYTPKNNGELVDLIIKLLNDDKTNLNCIDVSNVKVMQNLFDYVNDNVIVDDSIDISEWDVSNVIDMTEMFTNCNKFDCDLSKWDVSKVKYMDNMFDSCYNFTGKGLENWDVSNVIYTKYMFNGCENFNCDLSKWDVSKVKNSEFMFSKCEKFDCDLSNWNVSNITNMSFMFDGCLNFTGKNLEKWKLNEYVNIDYMFSECDKMKNKPSWYKE
;
A
#
# COMPACT_ATOMS: atom_id res chain seq x y z
N MET A 1 -25.95 25.78 -7.58
CA MET A 1 -26.17 24.36 -7.27
C MET A 1 -27.05 23.59 -8.28
N LYS A 2 -28.24 24.07 -8.66
CA LYS A 2 -29.09 23.35 -9.65
C LYS A 2 -28.49 23.18 -11.05
N HIS A 3 -27.69 24.13 -11.55
CA HIS A 3 -27.05 24.04 -12.87
C HIS A 3 -25.91 23.01 -12.95
N LEU A 4 -25.18 22.80 -11.86
CA LEU A 4 -24.08 21.83 -11.82
C LEU A 4 -24.61 20.39 -11.79
N ASN A 5 -25.71 20.13 -11.07
CA ASN A 5 -26.37 18.81 -11.04
C ASN A 5 -26.94 18.44 -12.42
N ASN A 6 -27.51 19.38 -13.18
CA ASN A 6 -27.99 19.12 -14.54
C ASN A 6 -26.84 18.79 -15.50
N TYR A 7 -25.69 19.48 -15.39
CA TYR A 7 -24.51 19.22 -16.23
C TYR A 7 -23.90 17.82 -15.97
N ILE A 8 -23.85 17.43 -14.69
CA ILE A 8 -23.40 16.10 -14.28
C ILE A 8 -24.37 15.02 -14.77
N THR A 9 -25.68 15.24 -14.66
CA THR A 9 -26.72 14.30 -15.12
C THR A 9 -26.71 14.16 -16.65
N GLU A 10 -26.54 15.24 -17.41
CA GLU A 10 -26.44 15.20 -18.88
C GLU A 10 -25.12 14.55 -19.36
N TYR A 11 -24.00 14.76 -18.65
CA TYR A 11 -22.73 14.12 -18.95
C TYR A 11 -22.80 12.63 -18.70
N ILE A 12 -23.47 12.20 -17.63
CA ILE A 12 -23.72 10.78 -17.28
C ILE A 12 -24.59 10.11 -18.35
N ILE A 13 -25.63 10.77 -18.85
CA ILE A 13 -26.55 10.21 -19.85
C ILE A 13 -25.87 10.04 -21.23
N LYS A 14 -24.97 10.94 -21.62
CA LYS A 14 -24.27 10.88 -22.92
C LYS A 14 -23.17 9.84 -23.01
N LYS A 15 -22.57 9.41 -21.87
CA LYS A 15 -21.49 8.38 -21.83
C LYS A 15 -21.92 6.97 -21.46
N LYS A 16 -23.21 6.70 -21.33
CA LYS A 16 -23.74 5.42 -20.81
C LYS A 16 -23.60 4.21 -21.74
N LEU A 17 -23.01 4.30 -22.91
CA LEU A 17 -23.19 3.26 -23.94
C LEU A 17 -21.99 2.40 -24.30
N ASP A 18 -20.75 2.67 -23.83
CA ASP A 18 -19.59 1.94 -24.34
C ASP A 18 -18.47 1.59 -23.32
N LYS A 19 -18.73 1.47 -22.01
CA LYS A 19 -17.67 1.10 -21.06
C LYS A 19 -18.00 -0.17 -20.27
N PRO A 20 -16.99 -0.99 -19.97
CA PRO A 20 -17.17 -2.23 -19.24
C PRO A 20 -17.73 -2.01 -17.83
N ILE A 21 -18.67 -2.88 -17.45
CA ILE A 21 -19.20 -2.97 -16.09
C ILE A 21 -18.22 -3.84 -15.31
N TYR A 22 -17.47 -3.27 -14.37
CA TYR A 22 -16.72 -4.02 -13.40
C TYR A 22 -17.63 -4.32 -12.20
N SER A 23 -17.82 -5.60 -11.88
CA SER A 23 -18.58 -6.08 -10.71
C SER A 23 -19.96 -5.44 -10.42
N GLY A 24 -20.62 -4.90 -11.46
CA GLY A 24 -21.97 -4.31 -11.32
C GLY A 24 -22.03 -2.82 -11.01
N THR A 25 -20.91 -2.16 -10.71
CA THR A 25 -20.85 -0.70 -10.49
C THR A 25 -20.57 0.02 -11.82
N PRO A 26 -21.46 0.90 -12.32
CA PRO A 26 -21.20 1.62 -13.56
C PRO A 26 -20.06 2.61 -13.38
N ILE A 27 -19.11 2.64 -14.31
CA ILE A 27 -18.08 3.68 -14.35
C ILE A 27 -18.72 5.02 -14.72
N LEU A 28 -18.58 6.01 -13.85
CA LEU A 28 -19.17 7.32 -14.00
C LEU A 28 -18.13 8.42 -14.29
N TYR A 29 -16.87 8.22 -13.84
CA TYR A 29 -15.83 9.24 -13.88
C TYR A 29 -14.53 8.64 -14.41
N THR A 30 -13.77 9.42 -15.18
CA THR A 30 -12.46 9.03 -15.73
C THR A 30 -11.49 10.20 -15.56
N PRO A 31 -10.79 10.29 -14.42
CA PRO A 31 -9.80 11.35 -14.18
C PRO A 31 -8.59 11.14 -15.11
N LYS A 32 -7.93 12.24 -15.50
CA LYS A 32 -6.79 12.20 -16.42
C LYS A 32 -5.46 12.11 -15.70
N ASN A 33 -5.42 12.48 -14.42
CA ASN A 33 -4.22 12.56 -13.60
C ASN A 33 -4.57 12.49 -12.11
N ASN A 34 -3.55 12.43 -11.26
CA ASN A 34 -3.71 12.32 -9.82
C ASN A 34 -4.48 13.51 -9.21
N GLY A 35 -4.24 14.75 -9.66
CA GLY A 35 -4.93 15.93 -9.13
C GLY A 35 -6.45 15.89 -9.40
N GLU A 36 -6.88 15.57 -10.62
CA GLU A 36 -8.30 15.39 -10.94
C GLU A 36 -8.92 14.24 -10.13
N LEU A 37 -8.14 13.20 -9.83
CA LEU A 37 -8.58 12.07 -9.02
C LEU A 37 -8.79 12.49 -7.56
N VAL A 38 -7.85 13.23 -6.95
CA VAL A 38 -7.98 13.79 -5.58
C VAL A 38 -9.24 14.64 -5.46
N ASP A 39 -9.42 15.63 -6.34
CA ASP A 39 -10.58 16.53 -6.31
C ASP A 39 -11.91 15.76 -6.41
N LEU A 40 -11.94 14.72 -7.25
CA LEU A 40 -13.11 13.89 -7.44
C LEU A 40 -13.42 13.05 -6.21
N ILE A 41 -12.42 12.43 -5.59
CA ILE A 41 -12.59 11.64 -4.36
C ILE A 41 -13.12 12.52 -3.24
N ILE A 42 -12.49 13.67 -2.98
CA ILE A 42 -12.93 14.63 -1.95
C ILE A 42 -14.40 15.01 -2.17
N LYS A 43 -14.79 15.29 -3.42
CA LYS A 43 -16.16 15.61 -3.75
C LYS A 43 -17.12 14.47 -3.45
N LEU A 44 -16.78 13.24 -3.84
CA LEU A 44 -17.64 12.07 -3.62
C LEU A 44 -17.80 11.77 -2.13
N LEU A 45 -16.72 11.83 -1.36
CA LEU A 45 -16.74 11.60 0.08
C LEU A 45 -17.53 12.68 0.82
N ASN A 46 -17.45 13.95 0.41
CA ASN A 46 -18.31 15.03 0.94
C ASN A 46 -19.80 14.85 0.60
N ASP A 47 -20.14 14.06 -0.43
CA ASP A 47 -21.50 13.65 -0.79
C ASP A 47 -21.89 12.30 -0.13
N ASP A 48 -21.18 11.85 0.92
CA ASP A 48 -21.35 10.57 1.65
C ASP A 48 -21.24 9.32 0.75
N LYS A 49 -20.51 9.42 -0.37
CA LYS A 49 -20.28 8.30 -1.29
C LYS A 49 -18.94 7.64 -1.02
N THR A 50 -18.94 6.58 -0.25
CA THR A 50 -17.72 5.83 0.12
C THR A 50 -17.35 4.72 -0.86
N ASN A 51 -18.28 4.24 -1.69
CA ASN A 51 -17.94 3.33 -2.80
C ASN A 51 -17.42 4.14 -3.99
N LEU A 52 -16.09 4.09 -4.18
CA LEU A 52 -15.37 4.82 -5.21
C LEU A 52 -15.10 3.98 -6.48
N ASN A 53 -15.62 2.75 -6.56
CA ASN A 53 -15.44 1.85 -7.72
C ASN A 53 -16.12 2.37 -9.00
N CYS A 54 -16.89 3.46 -8.90
CA CYS A 54 -17.42 4.18 -10.05
C CYS A 54 -16.36 5.05 -10.77
N ILE A 55 -15.14 5.13 -10.26
CA ILE A 55 -14.04 5.88 -10.87
C ILE A 55 -13.19 4.91 -11.72
N ASP A 56 -13.02 5.23 -13.01
CA ASP A 56 -12.07 4.55 -13.88
C ASP A 56 -10.67 5.14 -13.71
N VAL A 57 -9.82 4.44 -12.97
CA VAL A 57 -8.44 4.85 -12.70
C VAL A 57 -7.43 4.20 -13.67
N SER A 58 -7.88 3.42 -14.65
CA SER A 58 -7.02 2.64 -15.56
C SER A 58 -5.99 3.46 -16.34
N ASN A 59 -6.22 4.76 -16.51
CA ASN A 59 -5.28 5.66 -17.16
C ASN A 59 -4.30 6.36 -16.20
N VAL A 60 -4.47 6.19 -14.88
CA VAL A 60 -3.62 6.84 -13.87
C VAL A 60 -2.34 6.00 -13.71
N LYS A 61 -1.18 6.64 -13.82
CA LYS A 61 0.14 5.99 -13.69
C LYS A 61 0.86 6.32 -12.39
N VAL A 62 0.45 7.40 -11.73
CA VAL A 62 1.04 7.90 -10.49
C VAL A 62 -0.09 8.20 -9.52
N MET A 63 -0.05 7.55 -8.35
CA MET A 63 -1.01 7.75 -7.25
C MET A 63 -0.30 8.23 -5.98
N GLN A 64 0.82 8.92 -6.16
CA GLN A 64 1.62 9.45 -5.06
C GLN A 64 0.77 10.39 -4.19
N ASN A 65 0.82 10.21 -2.86
CA ASN A 65 0.12 11.01 -1.84
C ASN A 65 -1.42 11.07 -2.03
N LEU A 66 -2.03 10.15 -2.79
CA LEU A 66 -3.43 10.26 -3.21
C LEU A 66 -4.37 10.42 -2.03
N PHE A 67 -4.36 9.47 -1.09
CA PHE A 67 -5.27 9.49 0.07
C PHE A 67 -4.72 10.29 1.26
N ASP A 68 -3.43 10.57 1.31
CA ASP A 68 -2.86 11.52 2.27
C ASP A 68 -3.46 12.92 2.05
N TYR A 69 -3.45 13.42 0.81
CA TYR A 69 -4.13 14.68 0.46
C TYR A 69 -5.64 14.64 0.65
N VAL A 70 -6.29 13.50 0.39
CA VAL A 70 -7.73 13.35 0.64
C VAL A 70 -8.00 13.41 2.14
N ASN A 71 -7.19 12.73 2.96
CA ASN A 71 -7.36 12.65 4.41
C ASN A 71 -7.17 14.00 5.12
N ASP A 72 -6.40 14.91 4.54
CA ASP A 72 -6.29 16.31 4.99
C ASP A 72 -7.63 17.09 4.89
N ASN A 73 -8.55 16.63 4.05
CA ASN A 73 -9.80 17.31 3.75
C ASN A 73 -11.04 16.56 4.23
N VAL A 74 -11.02 15.22 4.18
CA VAL A 74 -12.11 14.33 4.60
C VAL A 74 -11.50 13.07 5.22
N ILE A 75 -12.21 12.47 6.19
CA ILE A 75 -11.69 11.26 6.86
C ILE A 75 -11.67 10.09 5.89
N VAL A 76 -10.50 9.47 5.75
CA VAL A 76 -10.29 8.21 5.04
C VAL A 76 -10.37 7.07 6.05
N ASP A 77 -11.41 6.26 6.00
CA ASP A 77 -11.67 5.17 6.95
C ASP A 77 -11.98 3.83 6.25
N ASP A 78 -12.37 2.82 7.01
CA ASP A 78 -12.68 1.47 6.55
C ASP A 78 -13.99 1.36 5.74
N SER A 79 -14.78 2.45 5.65
CA SER A 79 -15.98 2.50 4.80
C SER A 79 -15.66 2.74 3.32
N ILE A 80 -14.42 3.20 3.01
CA ILE A 80 -14.02 3.50 1.63
C ILE A 80 -13.79 2.19 0.87
N ASP A 81 -14.49 2.05 -0.25
CA ASP A 81 -14.37 0.90 -1.14
C ASP A 81 -13.75 1.30 -2.49
N ILE A 82 -12.52 0.82 -2.71
CA ILE A 82 -11.72 0.96 -3.91
C ILE A 82 -11.27 -0.41 -4.45
N SER A 83 -11.89 -1.48 -3.96
CA SER A 83 -11.49 -2.86 -4.21
C SER A 83 -11.51 -3.27 -5.68
N GLU A 84 -12.29 -2.57 -6.52
CA GLU A 84 -12.42 -2.86 -7.94
C GLU A 84 -11.60 -1.91 -8.84
N TRP A 85 -10.74 -1.08 -8.28
CA TRP A 85 -9.90 -0.19 -9.08
C TRP A 85 -8.93 -0.96 -9.96
N ASP A 86 -8.89 -0.66 -11.26
CA ASP A 86 -7.85 -1.14 -12.17
C ASP A 86 -6.59 -0.29 -12.02
N VAL A 87 -5.66 -0.76 -11.18
CA VAL A 87 -4.36 -0.12 -10.93
C VAL A 87 -3.24 -0.71 -11.78
N SER A 88 -3.55 -1.57 -12.76
CA SER A 88 -2.58 -2.31 -13.57
C SER A 88 -1.61 -1.46 -14.39
N ASN A 89 -1.86 -0.15 -14.51
CA ASN A 89 -0.97 0.80 -15.18
C ASN A 89 -0.21 1.73 -14.22
N VAL A 90 -0.43 1.58 -12.90
CA VAL A 90 0.26 2.39 -11.90
C VAL A 90 1.71 1.95 -11.76
N ILE A 91 2.61 2.93 -11.69
CA ILE A 91 4.06 2.72 -11.54
C ILE A 91 4.53 3.23 -10.18
N ASP A 92 3.85 4.24 -9.62
CA ASP A 92 4.24 4.93 -8.40
C ASP A 92 3.04 5.06 -7.44
N MET A 93 3.17 4.42 -6.28
CA MET A 93 2.22 4.45 -5.16
C MET A 93 2.86 5.02 -3.88
N THR A 94 3.94 5.81 -4.03
CA THR A 94 4.62 6.45 -2.90
C THR A 94 3.62 7.26 -2.07
N GLU A 95 3.62 7.04 -0.74
CA GLU A 95 2.78 7.78 0.21
C GLU A 95 1.25 7.71 -0.05
N MET A 96 0.78 6.71 -0.84
CA MET A 96 -0.61 6.69 -1.32
C MET A 96 -1.65 6.74 -0.20
N PHE A 97 -1.39 6.06 0.93
CA PHE A 97 -2.29 5.97 2.09
C PHE A 97 -1.64 6.47 3.38
N THR A 98 -0.55 7.24 3.30
CA THR A 98 0.13 7.76 4.49
C THR A 98 -0.88 8.44 5.42
N ASN A 99 -0.76 8.20 6.74
CA ASN A 99 -1.64 8.73 7.78
C ASN A 99 -3.13 8.32 7.70
N CYS A 100 -3.51 7.38 6.82
CA CYS A 100 -4.88 6.87 6.74
C CYS A 100 -5.16 5.87 7.88
N ASN A 101 -5.23 6.38 9.12
CA ASN A 101 -5.22 5.60 10.36
C ASN A 101 -6.32 4.55 10.49
N LYS A 102 -7.46 4.74 9.81
CA LYS A 102 -8.62 3.85 9.88
C LYS A 102 -8.84 3.03 8.60
N PHE A 103 -7.96 3.19 7.60
CA PHE A 103 -8.08 2.49 6.33
C PHE A 103 -7.80 0.99 6.50
N ASP A 104 -8.68 0.13 6.00
CA ASP A 104 -8.50 -1.33 5.93
C ASP A 104 -9.30 -1.97 4.78
N CYS A 105 -9.27 -1.37 3.59
CA CYS A 105 -9.95 -1.90 2.40
C CYS A 105 -9.30 -3.19 1.89
N ASP A 106 -10.09 -4.08 1.30
CA ASP A 106 -9.62 -5.29 0.62
C ASP A 106 -8.96 -4.93 -0.73
N LEU A 107 -7.66 -5.17 -0.86
CA LEU A 107 -6.88 -4.87 -2.06
C LEU A 107 -6.51 -6.12 -2.88
N SER A 108 -7.20 -7.25 -2.66
CA SER A 108 -6.88 -8.55 -3.28
C SER A 108 -7.01 -8.58 -4.80
N LYS A 109 -7.78 -7.66 -5.38
CA LYS A 109 -7.97 -7.58 -6.85
C LYS A 109 -6.99 -6.64 -7.56
N TRP A 110 -6.16 -5.93 -6.80
CA TRP A 110 -5.22 -4.98 -7.40
C TRP A 110 -4.07 -5.71 -8.11
N ASP A 111 -3.87 -5.41 -9.39
CA ASP A 111 -2.68 -5.78 -10.14
C ASP A 111 -1.60 -4.70 -9.97
N VAL A 112 -0.64 -4.97 -9.08
CA VAL A 112 0.49 -4.08 -8.79
C VAL A 112 1.77 -4.46 -9.54
N SER A 113 1.69 -5.37 -10.51
CA SER A 113 2.84 -5.96 -11.22
C SER A 113 3.74 -4.95 -11.94
N LYS A 114 3.24 -3.72 -12.22
CA LYS A 114 4.05 -2.64 -12.83
C LYS A 114 4.59 -1.63 -11.83
N VAL A 115 4.21 -1.72 -10.55
CA VAL A 115 4.62 -0.75 -9.53
C VAL A 115 6.09 -0.91 -9.22
N LYS A 116 6.79 0.23 -9.10
CA LYS A 116 8.22 0.32 -8.78
C LYS A 116 8.49 1.01 -7.45
N TYR A 117 7.62 1.91 -7.04
CA TYR A 117 7.80 2.79 -5.89
C TYR A 117 6.63 2.62 -4.93
N MET A 118 6.93 2.13 -3.71
CA MET A 118 5.95 1.90 -2.63
C MET A 118 6.45 2.49 -1.29
N ASP A 119 7.38 3.47 -1.35
CA ASP A 119 7.86 4.12 -0.13
C ASP A 119 6.68 4.76 0.63
N ASN A 120 6.62 4.58 1.95
CA ASN A 120 5.60 5.12 2.84
C ASN A 120 4.14 4.78 2.44
N MET A 121 3.90 3.78 1.58
CA MET A 121 2.55 3.57 0.99
C MET A 121 1.45 3.44 2.04
N PHE A 122 1.72 2.77 3.16
CA PHE A 122 0.79 2.60 4.29
C PHE A 122 1.39 3.13 5.60
N ASP A 123 2.34 4.06 5.53
CA ASP A 123 2.96 4.63 6.74
C ASP A 123 1.88 5.22 7.66
N SER A 124 1.93 4.84 8.94
CA SER A 124 0.97 5.27 9.97
C SER A 124 -0.50 4.88 9.71
N CYS A 125 -0.74 3.80 8.96
CA CYS A 125 -2.06 3.17 8.83
C CYS A 125 -2.31 2.17 9.97
N TYR A 126 -2.57 2.65 11.19
CA TYR A 126 -2.62 1.83 12.42
C TYR A 126 -3.58 0.64 12.34
N ASN A 127 -4.72 0.78 11.67
CA ASN A 127 -5.73 -0.27 11.54
C ASN A 127 -5.51 -1.22 10.37
N PHE A 128 -4.59 -0.92 9.46
CA PHE A 128 -4.39 -1.71 8.26
C PHE A 128 -3.91 -3.13 8.57
N THR A 129 -4.68 -4.12 8.14
CA THR A 129 -4.36 -5.55 8.38
C THR A 129 -3.54 -6.18 7.26
N GLY A 130 -3.49 -5.54 6.10
CA GLY A 130 -2.84 -6.05 4.88
C GLY A 130 -3.72 -7.01 4.08
N LYS A 131 -5.04 -6.95 4.23
CA LYS A 131 -5.97 -7.84 3.55
C LYS A 131 -5.84 -7.76 2.03
N GLY A 132 -5.51 -8.90 1.42
CA GLY A 132 -5.36 -9.05 -0.01
C GLY A 132 -3.94 -8.88 -0.56
N LEU A 133 -2.95 -8.52 0.28
CA LEU A 133 -1.58 -8.30 -0.16
C LEU A 133 -0.80 -9.60 -0.40
N GLU A 134 -1.27 -10.72 0.14
CA GLU A 134 -0.60 -12.03 0.07
C GLU A 134 -0.37 -12.54 -1.37
N ASN A 135 -1.15 -12.03 -2.33
CA ASN A 135 -1.06 -12.43 -3.74
C ASN A 135 -0.49 -11.34 -4.66
N TRP A 136 -0.04 -10.21 -4.12
CA TRP A 136 0.54 -9.15 -4.94
C TRP A 136 1.83 -9.59 -5.62
N ASP A 137 1.95 -9.32 -6.92
CA ASP A 137 3.21 -9.43 -7.65
C ASP A 137 4.04 -8.15 -7.45
N VAL A 138 4.97 -8.20 -6.51
CA VAL A 138 5.89 -7.10 -6.19
C VAL A 138 7.25 -7.24 -6.87
N SER A 139 7.38 -8.16 -7.83
CA SER A 139 8.67 -8.49 -8.49
C SER A 139 9.32 -7.33 -9.25
N ASN A 140 8.61 -6.22 -9.48
CA ASN A 140 9.14 -5.00 -10.09
C ASN A 140 9.39 -3.87 -9.08
N VAL A 141 9.07 -4.05 -7.79
CA VAL A 141 9.24 -3.03 -6.76
C VAL A 141 10.74 -2.85 -6.43
N ILE A 142 11.17 -1.60 -6.33
CA ILE A 142 12.57 -1.21 -6.09
C ILE A 142 12.73 -0.56 -4.71
N TYR A 143 11.74 0.18 -4.24
CA TYR A 143 11.78 0.89 -2.97
C TYR A 143 10.55 0.59 -2.12
N THR A 144 10.78 0.27 -0.84
CA THR A 144 9.76 -0.08 0.15
C THR A 144 10.04 0.56 1.52
N LYS A 145 10.81 1.66 1.51
CA LYS A 145 11.16 2.39 2.73
C LYS A 145 9.87 2.85 3.44
N TYR A 146 9.76 2.58 4.76
CA TYR A 146 8.59 2.91 5.59
C TYR A 146 7.24 2.34 5.11
N MET A 147 7.21 1.36 4.18
CA MET A 147 5.97 0.94 3.51
C MET A 147 4.84 0.60 4.48
N PHE A 148 5.13 -0.06 5.61
CA PHE A 148 4.16 -0.44 6.63
C PHE A 148 4.53 0.11 8.02
N ASN A 149 5.40 1.13 8.09
CA ASN A 149 5.78 1.71 9.38
C ASN A 149 4.55 2.15 10.18
N GLY A 150 4.46 1.76 11.45
CA GLY A 150 3.33 2.10 12.30
C GLY A 150 2.02 1.36 11.99
N CYS A 151 2.01 0.37 11.09
CA CYS A 151 0.84 -0.48 10.87
C CYS A 151 0.71 -1.50 12.02
N GLU A 152 0.23 -1.07 13.19
CA GLU A 152 0.21 -1.87 14.44
C GLU A 152 -0.58 -3.18 14.29
N ASN A 153 -1.62 -3.18 13.44
CA ASN A 153 -2.48 -4.35 13.20
C ASN A 153 -2.04 -5.23 12.04
N PHE A 154 -0.98 -4.84 11.31
CA PHE A 154 -0.52 -5.57 10.13
C PHE A 154 0.04 -6.95 10.47
N ASN A 155 -0.50 -7.99 9.85
CA ASN A 155 0.02 -9.36 9.97
C ASN A 155 -0.33 -10.21 8.73
N CYS A 156 -0.12 -9.69 7.54
CA CYS A 156 -0.34 -10.40 6.28
C CYS A 156 0.78 -11.40 5.99
N ASP A 157 0.45 -12.51 5.32
CA ASP A 157 1.44 -13.48 4.85
C ASP A 157 2.14 -12.98 3.56
N LEU A 158 3.35 -12.48 3.72
CA LEU A 158 4.19 -11.98 2.62
C LEU A 158 5.25 -12.99 2.17
N SER A 159 5.16 -14.24 2.59
CA SER A 159 6.18 -15.29 2.33
C SER A 159 6.41 -15.57 0.83
N LYS A 160 5.45 -15.21 -0.03
CA LYS A 160 5.51 -15.40 -1.48
C LYS A 160 6.02 -14.18 -2.26
N TRP A 161 6.23 -13.05 -1.60
CA TRP A 161 6.68 -11.84 -2.29
C TRP A 161 8.10 -12.02 -2.86
N ASP A 162 8.28 -11.69 -4.13
CA ASP A 162 9.60 -11.59 -4.76
C ASP A 162 10.16 -10.18 -4.55
N VAL A 163 11.02 -10.04 -3.54
CA VAL A 163 11.70 -8.78 -3.20
C VAL A 163 13.09 -8.66 -3.82
N SER A 164 13.42 -9.52 -4.79
CA SER A 164 14.78 -9.61 -5.36
C SER A 164 15.27 -8.33 -6.05
N LYS A 165 14.39 -7.41 -6.44
CA LYS A 165 14.76 -6.11 -7.01
C LYS A 165 14.80 -4.97 -5.99
N VAL A 166 14.32 -5.21 -4.77
CA VAL A 166 14.28 -4.17 -3.73
C VAL A 166 15.70 -3.73 -3.35
N LYS A 167 15.89 -2.42 -3.18
CA LYS A 167 17.16 -1.78 -2.83
C LYS A 167 17.16 -1.18 -1.43
N ASN A 168 16.01 -0.71 -0.96
CA ASN A 168 15.86 -0.08 0.34
C ASN A 168 14.57 -0.53 1.01
N SER A 169 14.69 -1.10 2.22
CA SER A 169 13.58 -1.51 3.09
C SER A 169 13.74 -0.92 4.51
N GLU A 170 14.42 0.24 4.60
CA GLU A 170 14.60 0.97 5.86
C GLU A 170 13.23 1.24 6.50
N PHE A 171 13.05 0.91 7.80
CA PHE A 171 11.81 1.03 8.58
C PHE A 171 10.57 0.31 7.98
N MET A 172 10.72 -0.62 7.03
CA MET A 172 9.58 -1.18 6.28
C MET A 172 8.46 -1.72 7.17
N PHE A 173 8.78 -2.38 8.28
CA PHE A 173 7.82 -2.95 9.24
C PHE A 173 7.97 -2.35 10.64
N SER A 174 8.71 -1.23 10.80
CA SER A 174 8.88 -0.63 12.12
C SER A 174 7.52 -0.38 12.78
N LYS A 175 7.39 -0.76 14.06
CA LYS A 175 6.15 -0.67 14.85
C LYS A 175 4.95 -1.46 14.31
N CYS A 176 5.19 -2.48 13.47
CA CYS A 176 4.18 -3.47 13.14
C CYS A 176 4.04 -4.46 14.31
N GLU A 177 3.35 -4.08 15.37
CA GLU A 177 3.35 -4.80 16.65
C GLU A 177 2.87 -6.27 16.52
N LYS A 178 1.89 -6.54 15.64
CA LYS A 178 1.33 -7.89 15.45
C LYS A 178 2.07 -8.74 14.43
N PHE A 179 3.01 -8.17 13.67
CA PHE A 179 3.66 -8.85 12.56
C PHE A 179 4.54 -10.02 13.01
N ASP A 180 4.33 -11.21 12.43
CA ASP A 180 5.18 -12.42 12.62
C ASP A 180 5.17 -13.35 11.39
N CYS A 181 5.28 -12.79 10.18
CA CYS A 181 5.34 -13.57 8.95
C CYS A 181 6.71 -14.28 8.78
N ASP A 182 6.72 -15.50 8.22
CA ASP A 182 7.97 -16.19 7.83
C ASP A 182 8.48 -15.61 6.50
N LEU A 183 9.53 -14.82 6.59
CA LEU A 183 10.19 -14.17 5.44
C LEU A 183 11.44 -14.93 4.96
N SER A 184 11.64 -16.17 5.39
CA SER A 184 12.85 -16.94 5.09
C SER A 184 13.11 -17.18 3.60
N ASN A 185 12.08 -17.08 2.77
CA ASN A 185 12.18 -17.25 1.31
C ASN A 185 12.54 -15.97 0.55
N TRP A 186 12.56 -14.83 1.23
CA TRP A 186 12.91 -13.57 0.58
C TRP A 186 14.36 -13.55 0.12
N ASN A 187 14.57 -13.16 -1.14
CA ASN A 187 15.91 -12.89 -1.66
C ASN A 187 16.29 -11.43 -1.38
N VAL A 188 16.98 -11.21 -0.27
CA VAL A 188 17.39 -9.87 0.21
C VAL A 188 18.78 -9.44 -0.27
N SER A 189 19.43 -10.23 -1.14
CA SER A 189 20.83 -10.02 -1.55
C SER A 189 21.08 -8.69 -2.28
N ASN A 190 20.06 -8.05 -2.81
CA ASN A 190 20.15 -6.76 -3.47
C ASN A 190 19.81 -5.56 -2.58
N ILE A 191 19.33 -5.80 -1.35
CA ILE A 191 18.97 -4.71 -0.45
C ILE A 191 20.25 -4.14 0.18
N THR A 192 20.39 -2.82 0.14
CA THR A 192 21.55 -2.11 0.69
C THR A 192 21.25 -1.39 2.00
N ASN A 193 19.95 -1.19 2.33
CA ASN A 193 19.56 -0.61 3.60
C ASN A 193 18.31 -1.33 4.15
N MET A 194 18.46 -1.96 5.31
CA MET A 194 17.42 -2.60 6.13
C MET A 194 17.47 -2.09 7.58
N SER A 195 18.06 -0.90 7.81
CA SER A 195 18.12 -0.34 9.16
C SER A 195 16.70 -0.13 9.71
N PHE A 196 16.50 -0.45 11.00
CA PHE A 196 15.21 -0.34 11.70
C PHE A 196 14.06 -1.14 11.07
N MET A 197 14.33 -2.10 10.15
CA MET A 197 13.28 -2.77 9.36
C MET A 197 12.19 -3.41 10.22
N PHE A 198 12.53 -3.97 11.37
CA PHE A 198 11.60 -4.61 12.31
C PHE A 198 11.60 -3.94 13.70
N ASP A 199 12.12 -2.72 13.81
CA ASP A 199 12.14 -1.98 15.08
C ASP A 199 10.73 -1.87 15.68
N GLY A 200 10.55 -2.22 16.95
CA GLY A 200 9.23 -2.19 17.61
C GLY A 200 8.25 -3.28 17.15
N CYS A 201 8.69 -4.29 16.39
CA CYS A 201 7.85 -5.44 16.05
C CYS A 201 7.74 -6.40 17.24
N LEU A 202 6.88 -6.08 18.21
CA LEU A 202 6.80 -6.76 19.51
C LEU A 202 6.54 -8.28 19.41
N ASN A 203 5.81 -8.71 18.38
CA ASN A 203 5.47 -10.12 18.15
C ASN A 203 6.40 -10.86 17.20
N PHE A 204 7.33 -10.17 16.52
CA PHE A 204 8.19 -10.77 15.53
C PHE A 204 9.19 -11.75 16.15
N THR A 205 9.17 -12.99 15.66
CA THR A 205 10.06 -14.05 16.15
C THR A 205 11.33 -14.22 15.32
N GLY A 206 11.39 -13.62 14.14
CA GLY A 206 12.52 -13.73 13.21
C GLY A 206 12.73 -15.16 12.70
N LYS A 207 11.66 -15.93 12.54
CA LYS A 207 11.70 -17.35 12.17
C LYS A 207 12.45 -17.59 10.88
N ASN A 208 13.44 -18.50 10.94
CA ASN A 208 14.24 -18.96 9.80
C ASN A 208 15.06 -17.89 9.04
N LEU A 209 15.29 -16.70 9.60
CA LEU A 209 16.07 -15.64 8.96
C LEU A 209 17.54 -16.00 8.76
N GLU A 210 18.06 -17.04 9.42
CA GLU A 210 19.40 -17.61 9.14
C GLU A 210 19.61 -17.94 7.65
N LYS A 211 18.53 -18.15 6.89
CA LYS A 211 18.62 -18.46 5.46
C LYS A 211 18.93 -17.24 4.58
N TRP A 212 18.79 -16.04 5.10
CA TRP A 212 19.04 -14.85 4.33
C TRP A 212 20.51 -14.70 3.94
N LYS A 213 20.75 -14.39 2.68
CA LYS A 213 22.06 -14.05 2.14
C LYS A 213 22.12 -12.55 1.95
N LEU A 214 22.80 -11.88 2.84
CA LEU A 214 22.89 -10.43 2.84
C LEU A 214 23.89 -9.92 1.80
N ASN A 215 23.66 -8.69 1.32
CA ASN A 215 24.69 -7.90 0.65
C ASN A 215 25.81 -7.59 1.64
N GLU A 216 27.07 -7.64 1.23
CA GLU A 216 28.22 -7.36 2.11
C GLU A 216 28.29 -5.92 2.65
N TYR A 217 27.63 -4.99 1.97
CA TYR A 217 27.57 -3.56 2.35
C TYR A 217 26.20 -3.14 2.90
N VAL A 218 25.35 -4.08 3.27
CA VAL A 218 24.02 -3.77 3.78
C VAL A 218 24.07 -3.06 5.12
N ASN A 219 23.32 -1.96 5.25
CA ASN A 219 23.05 -1.36 6.56
C ASN A 219 21.92 -2.14 7.24
N ILE A 220 22.18 -2.69 8.43
CA ILE A 220 21.24 -3.42 9.28
C ILE A 220 21.15 -2.83 10.69
N ASP A 221 21.58 -1.57 10.88
CA ASP A 221 21.59 -0.91 12.19
C ASP A 221 20.20 -0.93 12.81
N TYR A 222 20.11 -1.31 14.07
CA TYR A 222 18.86 -1.35 14.86
C TYR A 222 17.73 -2.17 14.23
N MET A 223 18.05 -3.09 13.29
CA MET A 223 17.06 -3.85 12.52
C MET A 223 16.04 -4.60 13.40
N PHE A 224 16.45 -5.08 14.55
CA PHE A 224 15.65 -5.84 15.51
C PHE A 224 15.54 -5.17 16.88
N SER A 225 15.64 -3.85 16.92
CA SER A 225 15.40 -3.07 18.14
C SER A 225 13.96 -3.32 18.61
N GLU A 226 13.75 -3.45 19.92
CA GLU A 226 12.42 -3.67 20.53
C GLU A 226 11.61 -4.87 19.96
N CYS A 227 12.28 -5.89 19.41
CA CYS A 227 11.66 -7.15 19.02
C CYS A 227 11.55 -8.11 20.20
N ASP A 228 10.63 -7.90 21.14
CA ASP A 228 10.57 -8.57 22.44
C ASP A 228 10.45 -10.11 22.34
N LYS A 229 9.77 -10.63 21.32
CA LYS A 229 9.61 -12.07 21.13
C LYS A 229 10.76 -12.75 20.37
N MET A 230 11.68 -11.98 19.82
CA MET A 230 12.83 -12.53 19.11
C MET A 230 13.90 -13.00 20.10
N LYS A 231 13.85 -14.28 20.49
CA LYS A 231 14.75 -14.85 21.49
C LYS A 231 16.22 -14.94 21.04
N ASN A 232 16.45 -15.20 19.76
CA ASN A 232 17.76 -15.34 19.17
C ASN A 232 17.81 -14.57 17.85
N LYS A 233 18.76 -13.65 17.76
CA LYS A 233 19.04 -12.96 16.51
C LYS A 233 19.83 -13.89 15.56
N PRO A 234 19.67 -13.78 14.24
CA PRO A 234 20.44 -14.57 13.28
C PRO A 234 21.95 -14.36 13.45
N SER A 235 22.76 -15.39 13.15
CA SER A 235 24.21 -15.36 13.32
C SER A 235 24.92 -14.29 12.47
N TRP A 236 24.30 -13.88 11.39
CA TRP A 236 24.80 -12.81 10.53
C TRP A 236 24.54 -11.40 11.10
N TYR A 237 23.62 -11.24 12.06
CA TYR A 237 23.36 -9.95 12.71
C TYR A 237 24.39 -9.70 13.82
N LYS A 238 25.10 -8.60 13.71
CA LYS A 238 26.06 -8.14 14.73
C LYS A 238 25.63 -6.76 15.21
N GLU A 239 25.43 -6.67 16.52
CA GLU A 239 25.16 -5.38 17.22
C GLU A 239 26.40 -4.49 17.21
#